data_7670fa0d6e7426e654cda4e681684145
#
_entry.id   7670fa0d6e7426e654cda4e681684145
#
_cell.length_a   1.000
_cell.length_b   1.000
_cell.length_c   1.000
_cell.angle_alpha   90.00
_cell.angle_beta   90.00
_cell.angle_gamma   90.00
#
_symmetry.space_group_name_H-M   'P 1'
#
loop_
_entity.id
_entity.type
_entity.pdbx_description
1 polymer ?
#
loop_
_entity_poly.entity_id
_entity_poly.type
_entity_poly.pdbx_seq_one_letter_code
_entity_poly.pdbx_strand_id
1 'polypeptide(L)'
;MDLFAFRKPKNELESDEGESKNVPFVPEEMWIKCPKCNTMLLTTDMEENLHVCTKFNHHFRMNGRDRVEMLADKDSFVEFDADLSSHNVLDFPGYDEKLEKARKTGAKESVICGECKMNGIDTVLCVMDPTFMMGSMGVVTGEKITRAFEYATENAMPIVVCTAAGGARMQEGILSLMQMAKTSGAVKRHSDAGNLYITVLTDPTTGGVTASFAMEGDIILAEPDCLVAFAGPRVIEQTIRQKLPKDFQTAEFVLQKGFVDSVVSRNNLKSTLVKLLKLHGYSGEEA
;
A
#
# COMPACT_ATOMS: atom_id res chain seq x y z
N MET A 1 -26.29 -65.42 -2.97
CA MET A 1 -27.56 -64.70 -2.90
C MET A 1 -27.25 -63.26 -2.51
N ASP A 2 -26.95 -62.44 -3.50
CA ASP A 2 -26.75 -60.98 -3.27
C ASP A 2 -28.04 -60.27 -3.66
N LEU A 3 -28.79 -59.90 -2.66
CA LEU A 3 -29.96 -59.03 -2.78
C LEU A 3 -29.56 -57.61 -2.41
N PHE A 4 -29.98 -56.68 -3.26
CA PHE A 4 -29.89 -55.22 -3.16
C PHE A 4 -28.68 -54.51 -3.80
N ALA A 5 -28.56 -54.72 -5.12
CA ALA A 5 -27.98 -53.66 -5.94
C ALA A 5 -29.06 -52.62 -6.28
N PHE A 6 -29.24 -51.61 -5.46
CA PHE A 6 -29.99 -50.40 -5.84
C PHE A 6 -29.23 -49.66 -6.92
N ARG A 7 -29.58 -49.87 -8.20
CA ARG A 7 -29.16 -49.00 -9.29
C ARG A 7 -29.84 -47.65 -9.09
N LYS A 8 -29.05 -46.65 -8.75
CA LYS A 8 -29.48 -45.25 -8.93
C LYS A 8 -29.84 -45.05 -10.40
N PRO A 9 -30.99 -44.42 -10.74
CA PRO A 9 -31.27 -44.06 -12.11
C PRO A 9 -30.15 -43.11 -12.58
N LYS A 10 -29.48 -43.42 -13.69
CA LYS A 10 -28.56 -42.53 -14.36
C LYS A 10 -29.35 -41.31 -14.82
N ASN A 11 -28.92 -40.12 -14.39
CA ASN A 11 -29.43 -38.87 -14.90
C ASN A 11 -28.96 -38.78 -16.37
N GLU A 12 -29.86 -38.66 -17.33
CA GLU A 12 -29.55 -38.59 -18.75
C GLU A 12 -28.66 -37.36 -19.11
N LEU A 13 -28.51 -36.43 -18.16
CA LEU A 13 -27.60 -35.26 -18.28
C LEU A 13 -26.14 -35.58 -17.94
N GLU A 14 -25.83 -36.81 -17.43
CA GLU A 14 -24.43 -37.20 -17.13
C GLU A 14 -23.80 -38.07 -18.23
N SER A 15 -24.41 -38.24 -19.38
CA SER A 15 -23.98 -39.15 -20.45
C SER A 15 -23.48 -38.47 -21.73
N ASP A 16 -23.23 -37.18 -21.73
CA ASP A 16 -22.56 -36.51 -22.85
C ASP A 16 -21.13 -36.14 -22.48
N GLU A 17 -20.19 -37.06 -22.72
CA GLU A 17 -18.77 -36.72 -23.01
C GLU A 17 -18.68 -36.07 -24.40
N GLY A 18 -19.56 -35.12 -24.70
CA GLY A 18 -19.55 -34.26 -25.85
C GLY A 18 -18.92 -32.96 -25.45
N GLU A 19 -17.78 -32.62 -26.04
CA GLU A 19 -17.13 -31.31 -25.96
C GLU A 19 -18.18 -30.17 -25.94
N SER A 20 -18.47 -29.62 -24.80
CA SER A 20 -19.26 -28.41 -24.69
C SER A 20 -18.41 -27.23 -25.16
N LYS A 21 -18.48 -26.97 -26.48
CA LYS A 21 -17.73 -25.90 -27.18
C LYS A 21 -18.20 -24.49 -26.86
N ASN A 22 -19.03 -24.25 -25.86
CA ASN A 22 -19.57 -22.91 -25.57
C ASN A 22 -19.88 -22.66 -24.08
N VAL A 23 -19.04 -23.11 -23.17
CA VAL A 23 -19.06 -22.50 -21.84
C VAL A 23 -18.26 -21.19 -21.96
N PRO A 24 -18.85 -20.02 -21.77
CA PRO A 24 -18.09 -18.79 -21.78
C PRO A 24 -17.00 -18.88 -20.71
N PHE A 25 -15.74 -18.79 -21.14
CA PHE A 25 -14.62 -18.71 -20.22
C PHE A 25 -14.75 -17.37 -19.50
N VAL A 26 -15.14 -17.42 -18.24
CA VAL A 26 -15.13 -16.26 -17.35
C VAL A 26 -13.80 -16.32 -16.60
N PRO A 27 -12.85 -15.42 -16.87
CA PRO A 27 -11.62 -15.34 -16.10
C PRO A 27 -11.95 -15.18 -14.61
N GLU A 28 -11.30 -15.96 -13.75
CA GLU A 28 -11.51 -15.89 -12.30
C GLU A 28 -11.26 -14.49 -11.72
N GLU A 29 -10.49 -13.66 -12.43
CA GLU A 29 -10.11 -12.30 -12.05
C GLU A 29 -11.10 -11.21 -12.49
N MET A 30 -12.20 -11.54 -13.19
CA MET A 30 -13.16 -10.52 -13.65
C MET A 30 -13.98 -9.87 -12.54
N TRP A 31 -14.11 -10.54 -11.39
CA TRP A 31 -15.00 -10.11 -10.32
C TRP A 31 -14.30 -10.13 -8.96
N ILE A 32 -14.46 -9.04 -8.22
CA ILE A 32 -13.98 -8.90 -6.85
C ILE A 32 -15.18 -8.76 -5.92
N LYS A 33 -15.21 -9.54 -4.84
CA LYS A 33 -16.24 -9.43 -3.80
C LYS A 33 -15.82 -8.41 -2.75
N CYS A 34 -16.64 -7.38 -2.54
CA CYS A 34 -16.38 -6.42 -1.47
C CYS A 34 -16.53 -7.09 -0.08
N PRO A 35 -15.52 -7.05 0.79
CA PRO A 35 -15.57 -7.68 2.10
C PRO A 35 -16.52 -6.98 3.08
N LYS A 36 -16.91 -5.74 2.81
CA LYS A 36 -17.79 -4.95 3.67
C LYS A 36 -19.27 -5.12 3.31
N CYS A 37 -19.63 -5.02 2.02
CA CYS A 37 -21.03 -5.11 1.58
C CYS A 37 -21.38 -6.38 0.82
N ASN A 38 -20.43 -7.28 0.62
CA ASN A 38 -20.57 -8.56 -0.13
C ASN A 38 -21.02 -8.40 -1.60
N THR A 39 -21.04 -7.19 -2.15
CA THR A 39 -21.37 -6.96 -3.56
C THR A 39 -20.23 -7.49 -4.44
N MET A 40 -20.60 -8.15 -5.55
CA MET A 40 -19.66 -8.50 -6.61
C MET A 40 -19.45 -7.27 -7.49
N LEU A 41 -18.21 -6.91 -7.72
CA LEU A 41 -17.76 -5.75 -8.48
C LEU A 41 -16.91 -6.21 -9.65
N LEU A 42 -17.06 -5.62 -10.81
CA LEU A 42 -16.16 -5.86 -11.95
C LEU A 42 -14.79 -5.27 -11.64
N THR A 43 -13.74 -5.98 -12.01
CA THR A 43 -12.36 -5.50 -11.81
C THR A 43 -12.11 -4.21 -12.58
N THR A 44 -12.63 -4.09 -13.81
CA THR A 44 -12.54 -2.87 -14.62
C THR A 44 -13.21 -1.67 -13.95
N ASP A 45 -14.43 -1.84 -13.42
CA ASP A 45 -15.14 -0.77 -12.71
C ASP A 45 -14.39 -0.34 -11.44
N MET A 46 -13.68 -1.29 -10.81
CA MET A 46 -12.86 -1.03 -9.63
C MET A 46 -11.61 -0.23 -9.98
N GLU A 47 -10.93 -0.56 -11.07
CA GLU A 47 -9.77 0.18 -11.58
C GLU A 47 -10.16 1.62 -11.94
N GLU A 48 -11.25 1.81 -12.70
CA GLU A 48 -11.79 3.14 -13.04
C GLU A 48 -12.18 3.96 -11.81
N ASN A 49 -12.67 3.30 -10.74
CA ASN A 49 -13.02 3.95 -9.48
C ASN A 49 -11.87 3.93 -8.45
N LEU A 50 -10.62 3.89 -8.89
CA LEU A 50 -9.43 3.95 -8.04
C LEU A 50 -9.42 2.87 -6.94
N HIS A 51 -9.89 1.66 -7.25
CA HIS A 51 -10.03 0.54 -6.30
C HIS A 51 -10.89 0.88 -5.06
N VAL A 52 -11.93 1.69 -5.24
CA VAL A 52 -12.92 2.02 -4.20
C VAL A 52 -14.26 1.37 -4.55
N CYS A 53 -14.87 0.68 -3.59
CA CYS A 53 -16.18 0.06 -3.78
C CYS A 53 -17.25 1.10 -4.10
N THR A 54 -17.92 0.97 -5.25
CA THR A 54 -18.97 1.89 -5.71
C THR A 54 -20.23 1.87 -4.84
N LYS A 55 -20.41 0.85 -3.99
CA LYS A 55 -21.60 0.70 -3.14
C LYS A 55 -21.38 1.10 -1.68
N PHE A 56 -20.18 0.83 -1.15
CA PHE A 56 -19.89 1.01 0.27
C PHE A 56 -18.70 1.92 0.54
N ASN A 57 -18.06 2.46 -0.52
CA ASN A 57 -16.84 3.27 -0.43
C ASN A 57 -15.69 2.57 0.33
N HIS A 58 -15.66 1.24 0.36
CA HIS A 58 -14.54 0.50 0.92
C HIS A 58 -13.31 0.66 0.00
N HIS A 59 -12.20 1.06 0.58
CA HIS A 59 -10.92 1.22 -0.12
C HIS A 59 -10.19 -0.12 -0.14
N PHE A 60 -10.09 -0.74 -1.31
CA PHE A 60 -9.27 -1.94 -1.48
C PHE A 60 -7.79 -1.57 -1.50
N ARG A 61 -6.93 -2.53 -1.18
CA ARG A 61 -5.48 -2.35 -1.35
C ARG A 61 -5.17 -2.09 -2.81
N MET A 62 -4.22 -1.21 -3.03
CA MET A 62 -3.77 -0.79 -4.36
C MET A 62 -2.27 -1.07 -4.45
N ASN A 63 -1.80 -1.53 -5.61
CA ASN A 63 -0.37 -1.68 -5.85
C ASN A 63 0.33 -0.32 -5.99
N GLY A 64 1.66 -0.34 -5.94
CA GLY A 64 2.44 0.89 -5.96
C GLY A 64 2.33 1.65 -7.28
N ARG A 65 2.28 0.97 -8.42
CA ARG A 65 2.21 1.61 -9.75
C ARG A 65 0.89 2.34 -9.97
N ASP A 66 -0.23 1.70 -9.68
CA ASP A 66 -1.55 2.33 -9.82
C ASP A 66 -1.65 3.58 -8.94
N ARG A 67 -1.03 3.56 -7.75
CA ARG A 67 -1.01 4.74 -6.87
C ARG A 67 -0.12 5.85 -7.41
N VAL A 68 1.01 5.54 -8.02
CA VAL A 68 1.83 6.53 -8.71
C VAL A 68 1.03 7.17 -9.86
N GLU A 69 0.39 6.37 -10.71
CA GLU A 69 -0.43 6.85 -11.82
C GLU A 69 -1.62 7.71 -11.37
N MET A 70 -2.22 7.37 -10.21
CA MET A 70 -3.30 8.17 -9.63
C MET A 70 -2.84 9.55 -9.16
N LEU A 71 -1.63 9.65 -8.61
CA LEU A 71 -1.13 10.89 -7.95
C LEU A 71 -0.32 11.77 -8.88
N ALA A 72 0.58 11.19 -9.67
CA ALA A 72 1.41 11.93 -10.61
C ALA A 72 0.59 12.46 -11.80
N ASP A 73 1.10 13.50 -12.43
CA ASP A 73 0.60 13.92 -13.72
C ASP A 73 1.09 12.96 -14.80
N LYS A 74 0.33 12.82 -15.87
CA LYS A 74 0.64 11.89 -16.95
C LYS A 74 2.08 12.09 -17.45
N ASP A 75 2.81 11.00 -17.56
CA ASP A 75 4.18 10.92 -18.10
C ASP A 75 5.22 11.78 -17.32
N SER A 76 4.89 12.25 -16.11
CA SER A 76 5.78 13.10 -15.30
C SER A 76 6.64 12.34 -14.30
N PHE A 77 6.32 11.07 -14.00
CA PHE A 77 7.03 10.30 -12.98
C PHE A 77 8.36 9.74 -13.48
N VAL A 78 9.45 10.10 -12.80
CA VAL A 78 10.80 9.58 -13.04
C VAL A 78 11.25 8.79 -11.82
N GLU A 79 11.32 7.46 -11.94
CA GLU A 79 11.68 6.58 -10.83
C GLU A 79 13.15 6.66 -10.46
N PHE A 80 13.45 6.78 -9.16
CA PHE A 80 14.79 6.71 -8.59
C PHE A 80 15.16 5.26 -8.24
N ASP A 81 16.43 4.89 -8.41
CA ASP A 81 16.98 3.63 -7.93
C ASP A 81 16.14 2.40 -8.34
N ALA A 82 15.59 2.40 -9.55
CA ALA A 82 14.72 1.33 -10.05
C ALA A 82 15.39 -0.05 -10.08
N ASP A 83 16.71 -0.12 -10.05
CA ASP A 83 17.49 -1.36 -10.11
C ASP A 83 17.88 -1.89 -8.72
N LEU A 84 17.68 -1.09 -7.66
CA LEU A 84 17.93 -1.56 -6.30
C LEU A 84 16.90 -2.65 -5.91
N SER A 85 17.39 -3.78 -5.46
CA SER A 85 16.56 -4.91 -5.03
C SER A 85 17.15 -5.62 -3.83
N SER A 86 16.27 -6.10 -2.94
CA SER A 86 16.66 -6.87 -1.75
C SER A 86 17.28 -8.22 -2.11
N HIS A 87 18.22 -8.66 -1.27
CA HIS A 87 18.82 -9.99 -1.30
C HIS A 87 19.07 -10.49 0.13
N ASN A 88 19.32 -11.78 0.25
CA ASN A 88 19.44 -12.45 1.55
C ASN A 88 20.82 -12.28 2.14
N VAL A 89 21.12 -11.16 2.79
CA VAL A 89 22.41 -10.84 3.37
C VAL A 89 22.70 -11.57 4.70
N LEU A 90 21.69 -12.15 5.33
CA LEU A 90 21.79 -12.84 6.62
C LEU A 90 21.61 -14.34 6.50
N ASP A 91 21.57 -14.89 5.29
CA ASP A 91 21.30 -16.31 5.02
C ASP A 91 20.04 -16.81 5.76
N PHE A 92 18.99 -15.95 5.83
CA PHE A 92 17.75 -16.30 6.52
C PHE A 92 17.01 -17.41 5.75
N PRO A 93 16.67 -18.53 6.40
CA PRO A 93 16.05 -19.67 5.72
C PRO A 93 14.74 -19.32 5.01
N GLY A 94 14.63 -19.68 3.73
CA GLY A 94 13.43 -19.48 2.90
C GLY A 94 13.18 -18.02 2.51
N TYR A 95 14.15 -17.12 2.68
CA TYR A 95 13.98 -15.72 2.29
C TYR A 95 14.13 -15.54 0.78
N ASP A 96 15.06 -16.25 0.15
CA ASP A 96 15.28 -16.17 -1.30
C ASP A 96 14.04 -16.59 -2.09
N GLU A 97 13.38 -17.70 -1.69
CA GLU A 97 12.14 -18.16 -2.31
C GLU A 97 10.99 -17.15 -2.14
N LYS A 98 10.94 -16.46 -0.99
CA LYS A 98 9.95 -15.40 -0.76
C LYS A 98 10.21 -14.18 -1.63
N LEU A 99 11.47 -13.78 -1.80
CA LEU A 99 11.86 -12.68 -2.69
C LEU A 99 11.51 -13.01 -4.16
N GLU A 100 11.84 -14.22 -4.61
CA GLU A 100 11.49 -14.67 -5.97
C GLU A 100 9.97 -14.67 -6.20
N LYS A 101 9.20 -15.16 -5.21
CA LYS A 101 7.75 -15.13 -5.28
C LYS A 101 7.20 -13.69 -5.31
N ALA A 102 7.76 -12.79 -4.52
CA ALA A 102 7.37 -11.40 -4.50
C ALA A 102 7.65 -10.70 -5.84
N ARG A 103 8.81 -10.97 -6.46
CA ARG A 103 9.18 -10.42 -7.78
C ARG A 103 8.24 -10.87 -8.91
N LYS A 104 7.59 -12.03 -8.78
CA LYS A 104 6.60 -12.51 -9.76
C LYS A 104 5.34 -11.64 -9.81
N THR A 105 5.08 -10.79 -8.83
CA THR A 105 3.99 -9.80 -8.88
C THR A 105 4.27 -8.61 -9.78
N GLY A 106 5.49 -8.51 -10.32
CA GLY A 106 5.96 -7.37 -11.12
C GLY A 106 6.62 -6.26 -10.29
N ALA A 107 6.44 -6.25 -8.96
CA ALA A 107 7.11 -5.31 -8.08
C ALA A 107 8.57 -5.74 -7.84
N LYS A 108 9.51 -4.80 -7.90
CA LYS A 108 10.94 -5.07 -7.65
C LYS A 108 11.31 -4.95 -6.16
N GLU A 109 10.61 -4.07 -5.44
CA GLU A 109 10.79 -3.82 -4.01
C GLU A 109 9.47 -3.28 -3.39
N SER A 110 9.40 -3.20 -2.07
CA SER A 110 8.22 -2.74 -1.33
C SER A 110 8.02 -1.22 -1.33
N VAL A 111 8.80 -0.47 -2.11
CA VAL A 111 8.63 0.97 -2.32
C VAL A 111 9.07 1.38 -3.72
N ILE A 112 8.34 2.30 -4.31
CA ILE A 112 8.67 3.02 -5.54
C ILE A 112 8.89 4.47 -5.13
N CYS A 113 10.05 5.03 -5.47
CA CYS A 113 10.38 6.44 -5.20
C CYS A 113 10.76 7.13 -6.49
N GLY A 114 10.41 8.39 -6.63
CA GLY A 114 10.74 9.18 -7.81
C GLY A 114 10.31 10.62 -7.67
N GLU A 115 10.68 11.43 -8.64
CA GLU A 115 10.13 12.78 -8.82
C GLU A 115 8.93 12.74 -9.77
N CYS A 116 7.99 13.63 -9.59
CA CYS A 116 6.84 13.81 -10.47
C CYS A 116 6.29 15.23 -10.40
N LYS A 117 5.35 15.53 -11.29
CA LYS A 117 4.48 16.70 -11.14
C LYS A 117 3.13 16.29 -10.57
N MET A 118 2.62 17.05 -9.60
CA MET A 118 1.25 16.96 -9.12
C MET A 118 0.51 18.24 -9.46
N ASN A 119 -0.30 18.21 -10.51
CA ASN A 119 -0.94 19.41 -11.08
C ASN A 119 0.09 20.50 -11.38
N GLY A 120 1.19 20.12 -12.05
CA GLY A 120 2.28 21.00 -12.43
C GLY A 120 3.29 21.29 -11.31
N ILE A 121 3.06 20.89 -10.07
CA ILE A 121 3.94 21.14 -8.92
C ILE A 121 4.99 20.04 -8.84
N ASP A 122 6.27 20.40 -8.91
CA ASP A 122 7.36 19.46 -8.73
C ASP A 122 7.37 18.89 -7.31
N THR A 123 7.36 17.56 -7.21
CA THR A 123 7.15 16.85 -5.96
C THR A 123 7.91 15.53 -5.96
N VAL A 124 8.57 15.18 -4.87
CA VAL A 124 9.10 13.83 -4.68
C VAL A 124 7.98 12.94 -4.14
N LEU A 125 7.77 11.80 -4.76
CA LEU A 125 6.72 10.84 -4.41
C LEU A 125 7.34 9.49 -4.05
N CYS A 126 7.06 9.00 -2.84
CA CYS A 126 7.36 7.65 -2.42
C CYS A 126 6.06 6.87 -2.19
N VAL A 127 5.94 5.70 -2.79
CA VAL A 127 4.75 4.85 -2.66
C VAL A 127 5.18 3.45 -2.24
N MET A 128 4.76 3.04 -1.04
CA MET A 128 4.96 1.66 -0.60
C MET A 128 3.99 0.71 -1.30
N ASP A 129 4.49 -0.46 -1.67
CA ASP A 129 3.73 -1.48 -2.40
C ASP A 129 3.43 -2.69 -1.52
N PRO A 130 2.18 -2.89 -1.10
CA PRO A 130 1.80 -4.03 -0.26
C PRO A 130 1.87 -5.37 -1.00
N THR A 131 1.98 -5.40 -2.33
CA THR A 131 2.09 -6.63 -3.12
C THR A 131 3.47 -7.27 -2.98
N PHE A 132 4.52 -6.47 -2.74
CA PHE A 132 5.85 -6.98 -2.45
C PHE A 132 6.03 -7.20 -0.95
N MET A 133 6.12 -8.46 -0.51
CA MET A 133 6.38 -8.83 0.89
C MET A 133 5.49 -8.10 1.92
N MET A 134 4.22 -7.84 1.57
CA MET A 134 3.25 -7.05 2.36
C MET A 134 3.74 -5.63 2.69
N GLY A 135 4.50 -5.01 1.80
CA GLY A 135 5.05 -3.68 2.00
C GLY A 135 6.11 -3.59 3.11
N SER A 136 6.66 -4.71 3.57
CA SER A 136 7.59 -4.70 4.70
C SER A 136 8.86 -3.92 4.40
N MET A 137 9.28 -3.08 5.34
CA MET A 137 10.47 -2.25 5.23
C MET A 137 11.73 -3.09 5.46
N GLY A 138 12.47 -3.35 4.38
CA GLY A 138 13.82 -3.92 4.38
C GLY A 138 14.89 -2.84 4.20
N VAL A 139 16.15 -3.28 4.09
CA VAL A 139 17.33 -2.40 3.88
C VAL A 139 17.15 -1.54 2.62
N VAL A 140 16.76 -2.16 1.51
CA VAL A 140 16.58 -1.44 0.24
C VAL A 140 15.41 -0.46 0.30
N THR A 141 14.32 -0.83 0.95
CA THR A 141 13.19 0.08 1.17
C THR A 141 13.61 1.32 1.94
N GLY A 142 14.33 1.14 3.07
CA GLY A 142 14.83 2.26 3.87
C GLY A 142 15.86 3.10 3.12
N GLU A 143 16.72 2.48 2.30
CA GLU A 143 17.69 3.19 1.45
C GLU A 143 16.97 4.07 0.41
N LYS A 144 16.01 3.52 -0.34
CA LYS A 144 15.26 4.27 -1.37
C LYS A 144 14.51 5.46 -0.76
N ILE A 145 13.84 5.26 0.38
CA ILE A 145 13.15 6.35 1.09
C ILE A 145 14.15 7.42 1.56
N THR A 146 15.27 7.00 2.14
CA THR A 146 16.33 7.94 2.60
C THR A 146 16.86 8.80 1.44
N ARG A 147 17.20 8.18 0.31
CA ARG A 147 17.68 8.90 -0.88
C ARG A 147 16.63 9.83 -1.46
N ALA A 148 15.35 9.43 -1.43
CA ALA A 148 14.26 10.30 -1.87
C ALA A 148 14.15 11.56 -1.00
N PHE A 149 14.29 11.44 0.33
CA PHE A 149 14.34 12.59 1.23
C PHE A 149 15.59 13.46 1.00
N GLU A 150 16.74 12.84 0.77
CA GLU A 150 17.98 13.57 0.47
C GLU A 150 17.84 14.36 -0.83
N TYR A 151 17.33 13.71 -1.90
CA TYR A 151 17.04 14.37 -3.17
C TYR A 151 16.05 15.53 -3.02
N ALA A 152 14.93 15.32 -2.31
CA ALA A 152 13.94 16.36 -2.05
C ALA A 152 14.54 17.54 -1.27
N THR A 153 15.44 17.25 -0.31
CA THR A 153 16.11 18.28 0.50
C THR A 153 17.07 19.12 -0.33
N GLU A 154 17.90 18.47 -1.16
CA GLU A 154 18.88 19.13 -2.03
C GLU A 154 18.23 20.02 -3.09
N ASN A 155 17.03 19.63 -3.56
CA ASN A 155 16.29 20.36 -4.58
C ASN A 155 15.20 21.30 -4.01
N ALA A 156 15.11 21.44 -2.68
CA ALA A 156 14.08 22.23 -2.00
C ALA A 156 12.64 21.87 -2.42
N MET A 157 12.39 20.58 -2.67
CA MET A 157 11.11 20.05 -3.12
C MET A 157 10.30 19.50 -1.94
N PRO A 158 8.97 19.57 -2.00
CA PRO A 158 8.12 18.84 -1.05
C PRO A 158 8.19 17.34 -1.31
N ILE A 159 7.97 16.53 -0.27
CA ILE A 159 7.90 15.09 -0.41
C ILE A 159 6.55 14.55 0.09
N VAL A 160 5.95 13.63 -0.68
CA VAL A 160 4.74 12.90 -0.32
C VAL A 160 5.08 11.42 -0.21
N VAL A 161 4.77 10.80 0.94
CA VAL A 161 5.00 9.38 1.15
C VAL A 161 3.67 8.67 1.42
N CYS A 162 3.28 7.76 0.52
CA CYS A 162 2.13 6.86 0.74
C CYS A 162 2.63 5.57 1.38
N THR A 163 2.19 5.28 2.60
CA THR A 163 2.63 4.12 3.35
C THR A 163 1.65 2.95 3.21
N ALA A 164 2.17 1.74 3.01
CA ALA A 164 1.40 0.49 3.01
C ALA A 164 2.33 -0.64 3.48
N ALA A 165 2.35 -0.95 4.77
CA ALA A 165 3.34 -1.86 5.32
C ALA A 165 2.85 -2.70 6.49
N GLY A 166 3.26 -3.97 6.51
CA GLY A 166 3.15 -4.85 7.68
C GLY A 166 4.20 -4.59 8.77
N GLY A 167 5.14 -3.66 8.56
CA GLY A 167 6.22 -3.31 9.48
C GLY A 167 7.62 -3.60 8.97
N ALA A 168 8.60 -3.73 9.87
CA ALA A 168 9.98 -4.07 9.53
C ALA A 168 10.09 -5.50 8.98
N ARG A 169 10.96 -5.72 7.98
CA ARG A 169 11.15 -7.02 7.32
C ARG A 169 11.89 -7.99 8.22
N MET A 170 11.18 -8.95 8.78
CA MET A 170 11.68 -9.88 9.77
C MET A 170 12.91 -10.69 9.28
N GLN A 171 12.95 -11.04 7.99
CA GLN A 171 14.04 -11.82 7.39
C GLN A 171 15.38 -11.07 7.35
N GLU A 172 15.35 -9.76 7.44
CA GLU A 172 16.54 -8.90 7.48
C GLU A 172 16.94 -8.50 8.91
N GLY A 173 16.26 -9.05 9.93
CA GLY A 173 16.63 -8.93 11.34
C GLY A 173 16.86 -7.48 11.78
N ILE A 174 17.97 -7.26 12.51
CA ILE A 174 18.33 -5.92 13.02
C ILE A 174 18.57 -4.90 11.89
N LEU A 175 18.97 -5.33 10.69
CA LEU A 175 19.20 -4.43 9.57
C LEU A 175 17.93 -3.70 9.16
N SER A 176 16.78 -4.40 9.19
CA SER A 176 15.47 -3.76 8.92
C SER A 176 15.05 -2.80 10.03
N LEU A 177 15.38 -3.08 11.28
CA LEU A 177 15.09 -2.17 12.40
C LEU A 177 15.94 -0.89 12.33
N MET A 178 17.20 -0.99 11.89
CA MET A 178 18.08 0.16 11.70
C MET A 178 17.56 1.12 10.61
N GLN A 179 16.71 0.65 9.68
CA GLN A 179 16.10 1.52 8.69
C GLN A 179 15.17 2.56 9.32
N MET A 180 14.54 2.26 10.45
CA MET A 180 13.72 3.23 11.18
C MET A 180 14.55 4.46 11.55
N ALA A 181 15.69 4.29 12.20
CA ALA A 181 16.57 5.39 12.57
C ALA A 181 17.12 6.12 11.34
N LYS A 182 17.43 5.40 10.27
CA LYS A 182 17.96 5.94 9.03
C LYS A 182 16.95 6.86 8.33
N THR A 183 15.73 6.41 8.15
CA THR A 183 14.65 7.18 7.52
C THR A 183 14.25 8.39 8.37
N SER A 184 14.10 8.22 9.70
CA SER A 184 13.81 9.34 10.62
C SER A 184 14.91 10.41 10.60
N GLY A 185 16.18 9.98 10.49
CA GLY A 185 17.29 10.91 10.33
C GLY A 185 17.23 11.72 9.01
N ALA A 186 16.73 11.10 7.94
CA ALA A 186 16.53 11.80 6.66
C ALA A 186 15.33 12.78 6.74
N VAL A 187 14.21 12.34 7.34
CA VAL A 187 13.04 13.22 7.62
C VAL A 187 13.49 14.45 8.42
N LYS A 188 14.28 14.25 9.47
CA LYS A 188 14.76 15.36 10.30
C LYS A 188 15.59 16.37 9.49
N ARG A 189 16.50 15.92 8.63
CA ARG A 189 17.29 16.82 7.77
C ARG A 189 16.40 17.59 6.79
N HIS A 190 15.38 16.94 6.23
CA HIS A 190 14.41 17.55 5.32
C HIS A 190 13.61 18.65 6.02
N SER A 191 13.10 18.37 7.23
CA SER A 191 12.39 19.33 8.07
C SER A 191 13.29 20.49 8.50
N ASP A 192 14.58 20.26 8.88
CA ASP A 192 15.53 21.30 9.25
C ASP A 192 15.85 22.24 8.07
N ALA A 193 15.75 21.75 6.84
CA ALA A 193 15.86 22.56 5.63
C ALA A 193 14.60 23.39 5.34
N GLY A 194 13.53 23.23 6.10
CA GLY A 194 12.26 23.96 5.95
C GLY A 194 11.36 23.43 4.84
N ASN A 195 11.58 22.20 4.36
CA ASN A 195 10.80 21.60 3.30
C ASN A 195 9.61 20.80 3.86
N LEU A 196 8.51 20.77 3.10
CA LEU A 196 7.26 20.11 3.50
C LEU A 196 7.31 18.60 3.30
N TYR A 197 6.93 17.86 4.33
CA TYR A 197 6.69 16.41 4.27
C TYR A 197 5.22 16.08 4.55
N ILE A 198 4.53 15.44 3.60
CA ILE A 198 3.17 14.94 3.77
C ILE A 198 3.18 13.42 3.76
N THR A 199 2.63 12.80 4.80
CA THR A 199 2.40 11.36 4.83
C THR A 199 0.95 11.04 4.51
N VAL A 200 0.74 9.98 3.73
CA VAL A 200 -0.58 9.38 3.46
C VAL A 200 -0.57 7.94 3.96
N LEU A 201 -1.26 7.71 5.06
CA LEU A 201 -1.38 6.37 5.65
C LEU A 201 -2.43 5.56 4.90
N THR A 202 -2.08 4.35 4.45
CA THR A 202 -3.00 3.44 3.75
C THR A 202 -3.02 2.06 4.41
N ASP A 203 -3.94 1.18 4.00
CA ASP A 203 -4.16 -0.11 4.63
C ASP A 203 -3.17 -1.21 4.16
N PRO A 204 -2.40 -1.80 5.10
CA PRO A 204 -2.16 -1.41 6.48
C PRO A 204 -0.92 -0.52 6.62
N THR A 205 -0.85 0.33 7.66
CA THR A 205 0.39 0.98 8.08
C THR A 205 0.69 0.58 9.51
N THR A 206 1.67 -0.33 9.70
CA THR A 206 1.91 -0.95 11.02
C THR A 206 3.40 -1.10 11.36
N GLY A 207 3.68 -1.40 12.61
CA GLY A 207 4.98 -1.81 13.12
C GLY A 207 6.06 -0.73 13.00
N GLY A 208 7.23 -1.11 12.50
CA GLY A 208 8.38 -0.23 12.36
C GLY A 208 8.15 0.95 11.42
N VAL A 209 7.27 0.83 10.43
CA VAL A 209 6.91 1.93 9.52
C VAL A 209 6.11 2.98 10.27
N THR A 210 5.09 2.60 11.04
CA THR A 210 4.33 3.53 11.92
C THR A 210 5.24 4.17 12.97
N ALA A 211 6.18 3.40 13.54
CA ALA A 211 7.07 3.89 14.59
C ALA A 211 8.29 4.68 14.06
N SER A 212 8.26 5.10 12.80
CA SER A 212 9.28 5.93 12.16
C SER A 212 8.63 6.91 11.17
N PHE A 213 9.17 7.04 9.99
CA PHE A 213 8.81 8.05 8.99
C PHE A 213 7.31 8.22 8.73
N ALA A 214 6.48 7.16 8.86
CA ALA A 214 5.05 7.27 8.58
C ALA A 214 4.29 8.25 9.49
N MET A 215 4.75 8.42 10.74
CA MET A 215 4.14 9.31 11.74
C MET A 215 4.99 10.58 12.00
N GLU A 216 5.92 10.89 11.11
CA GLU A 216 6.82 12.04 11.23
C GLU A 216 6.53 13.13 10.17
N GLY A 217 5.42 13.01 9.42
CA GLY A 217 4.99 14.04 8.48
C GLY A 217 4.58 15.34 9.16
N ASP A 218 4.86 16.47 8.53
CA ASP A 218 4.32 17.79 8.95
C ASP A 218 2.79 17.80 8.83
N ILE A 219 2.27 17.04 7.84
CA ILE A 219 0.83 16.76 7.67
C ILE A 219 0.68 15.26 7.47
N ILE A 220 -0.19 14.65 8.27
CA ILE A 220 -0.47 13.23 8.24
C ILE A 220 -1.92 12.99 7.82
N LEU A 221 -2.11 12.49 6.61
CA LEU A 221 -3.40 12.09 6.07
C LEU A 221 -3.57 10.57 6.19
N ALA A 222 -4.81 10.11 6.24
CA ALA A 222 -5.11 8.67 6.20
C ALA A 222 -6.26 8.37 5.23
N GLU A 223 -6.22 7.22 4.54
CA GLU A 223 -7.38 6.72 3.79
C GLU A 223 -8.43 6.17 4.77
N PRO A 224 -9.73 6.25 4.46
CA PRO A 224 -10.80 5.71 5.30
C PRO A 224 -10.60 4.23 5.66
N ASP A 225 -10.97 3.86 6.87
CA ASP A 225 -10.91 2.49 7.41
C ASP A 225 -9.50 1.84 7.42
N CYS A 226 -8.43 2.53 7.03
CA CYS A 226 -7.09 1.94 7.02
C CYS A 226 -6.63 1.61 8.45
N LEU A 227 -5.93 0.49 8.60
CA LEU A 227 -5.32 0.07 9.85
C LEU A 227 -4.03 0.87 10.10
N VAL A 228 -4.01 1.66 11.16
CA VAL A 228 -2.82 2.40 11.62
C VAL A 228 -2.47 1.93 13.03
N ALA A 229 -1.38 1.18 13.15
CA ALA A 229 -1.04 0.52 14.41
C ALA A 229 0.46 0.30 14.57
N PHE A 230 0.96 0.25 15.80
CA PHE A 230 2.27 -0.34 16.05
C PHE A 230 2.16 -1.87 16.08
N ALA A 231 1.42 -2.41 17.04
CA ALA A 231 1.13 -3.85 17.09
C ALA A 231 -0.22 -4.15 16.41
N GLY A 232 -0.25 -5.18 15.56
CA GLY A 232 -1.48 -5.62 14.92
C GLY A 232 -2.52 -6.15 15.93
N PRO A 233 -3.83 -6.07 15.61
CA PRO A 233 -4.91 -6.48 16.53
C PRO A 233 -4.75 -7.88 17.11
N ARG A 234 -4.32 -8.85 16.30
CA ARG A 234 -4.08 -10.24 16.76
C ARG A 234 -3.04 -10.33 17.88
N VAL A 235 -1.94 -9.59 17.76
CA VAL A 235 -0.87 -9.59 18.76
C VAL A 235 -1.37 -9.01 20.07
N ILE A 236 -2.12 -7.91 20.00
CA ILE A 236 -2.70 -7.26 21.18
C ILE A 236 -3.69 -8.20 21.86
N GLU A 237 -4.67 -8.73 21.13
CA GLU A 237 -5.71 -9.63 21.67
C GLU A 237 -5.12 -10.88 22.32
N GLN A 238 -4.09 -11.48 21.71
CA GLN A 238 -3.38 -12.63 22.28
C GLN A 238 -2.63 -12.26 23.56
N THR A 239 -2.07 -11.06 23.62
CA THR A 239 -1.28 -10.59 24.78
C THR A 239 -2.20 -10.25 25.97
N ILE A 240 -3.25 -9.44 25.73
CA ILE A 240 -4.16 -8.99 26.79
C ILE A 240 -5.32 -9.98 27.02
N ARG A 241 -5.49 -10.99 26.16
CA ARG A 241 -6.57 -11.98 26.19
C ARG A 241 -7.98 -11.39 26.19
N GLN A 242 -8.16 -10.26 25.52
CA GLN A 242 -9.43 -9.56 25.36
C GLN A 242 -9.65 -9.20 23.89
N LYS A 243 -10.92 -9.14 23.48
CA LYS A 243 -11.28 -8.66 22.13
C LYS A 243 -11.18 -7.14 22.11
N LEU A 244 -10.61 -6.62 21.03
CA LEU A 244 -10.53 -5.19 20.77
C LEU A 244 -11.88 -4.65 20.27
N PRO A 245 -12.17 -3.36 20.51
CA PRO A 245 -13.30 -2.68 19.87
C PRO A 245 -13.19 -2.78 18.34
N LYS A 246 -14.33 -2.79 17.63
CA LYS A 246 -14.35 -2.99 16.17
C LYS A 246 -13.56 -1.91 15.41
N ASP A 247 -13.61 -0.68 15.88
CA ASP A 247 -13.01 0.48 15.22
C ASP A 247 -11.62 0.82 15.79
N PHE A 248 -11.06 -0.05 16.62
CA PHE A 248 -9.76 0.17 17.24
C PHE A 248 -8.65 0.21 16.18
N GLN A 249 -7.82 1.25 16.22
CA GLN A 249 -6.71 1.48 15.29
C GLN A 249 -7.13 1.74 13.82
N THR A 250 -8.38 2.04 13.54
CA THR A 250 -8.77 2.58 12.22
C THR A 250 -8.32 4.03 12.04
N ALA A 251 -8.29 4.51 10.80
CA ALA A 251 -7.97 5.91 10.49
C ALA A 251 -8.84 6.88 11.29
N GLU A 252 -10.12 6.60 11.41
CA GLU A 252 -11.09 7.41 12.17
C GLU A 252 -10.78 7.41 13.66
N PHE A 253 -10.38 6.26 14.20
CA PHE A 253 -9.97 6.16 15.61
C PHE A 253 -8.71 6.99 15.88
N VAL A 254 -7.68 6.86 15.05
CA VAL A 254 -6.43 7.61 15.26
C VAL A 254 -6.60 9.11 15.01
N LEU A 255 -7.53 9.51 14.10
CA LEU A 255 -7.95 10.91 13.93
C LEU A 255 -8.56 11.47 15.22
N GLN A 256 -9.49 10.75 15.84
CA GLN A 256 -10.09 11.16 17.13
C GLN A 256 -9.07 11.27 18.26
N LYS A 257 -7.96 10.55 18.16
CA LYS A 257 -6.86 10.58 19.14
C LYS A 257 -5.79 11.62 18.82
N GLY A 258 -5.93 12.35 17.72
CA GLY A 258 -4.99 13.41 17.30
C GLY A 258 -3.68 12.89 16.69
N PHE A 259 -3.65 11.66 16.18
CA PHE A 259 -2.48 11.09 15.53
C PHE A 259 -2.43 11.35 14.02
N VAL A 260 -3.56 11.72 13.41
CA VAL A 260 -3.63 12.13 12.00
C VAL A 260 -4.43 13.43 11.90
N ASP A 261 -4.13 14.23 10.89
CA ASP A 261 -4.76 15.54 10.68
C ASP A 261 -6.08 15.44 9.95
N SER A 262 -6.20 14.48 9.03
CA SER A 262 -7.45 14.28 8.28
C SER A 262 -7.55 12.87 7.70
N VAL A 263 -8.80 12.38 7.58
CA VAL A 263 -9.14 11.20 6.81
C VAL A 263 -9.67 11.64 5.45
N VAL A 264 -9.00 11.22 4.37
CA VAL A 264 -9.27 11.68 3.01
C VAL A 264 -9.56 10.50 2.09
N SER A 265 -10.72 10.49 1.46
CA SER A 265 -11.05 9.46 0.47
C SER A 265 -10.09 9.53 -0.73
N ARG A 266 -9.79 8.38 -1.30
CA ARG A 266 -8.86 8.23 -2.42
C ARG A 266 -9.23 9.11 -3.62
N ASN A 267 -10.54 9.25 -3.91
CA ASN A 267 -11.04 10.10 -5.00
C ASN A 267 -10.72 11.59 -4.81
N ASN A 268 -10.52 12.02 -3.57
CA ASN A 268 -10.20 13.42 -3.23
C ASN A 268 -8.71 13.61 -2.88
N LEU A 269 -7.92 12.52 -2.85
CA LEU A 269 -6.56 12.56 -2.31
C LEU A 269 -5.65 13.48 -3.13
N LYS A 270 -5.58 13.32 -4.47
CA LYS A 270 -4.74 14.16 -5.34
C LYS A 270 -5.09 15.64 -5.19
N SER A 271 -6.38 15.98 -5.23
CA SER A 271 -6.83 17.37 -5.10
C SER A 271 -6.51 17.97 -3.73
N THR A 272 -6.59 17.16 -2.65
CA THR A 272 -6.21 17.57 -1.30
C THR A 272 -4.70 17.82 -1.20
N LEU A 273 -3.88 16.90 -1.73
CA LEU A 273 -2.42 17.05 -1.75
C LEU A 273 -2.01 18.33 -2.50
N VAL A 274 -2.53 18.54 -3.71
CA VAL A 274 -2.26 19.76 -4.50
C VAL A 274 -2.64 21.03 -3.74
N LYS A 275 -3.79 21.02 -3.05
CA LYS A 275 -4.21 22.16 -2.21
C LYS A 275 -3.25 22.42 -1.07
N LEU A 276 -2.78 21.38 -0.38
CA LEU A 276 -1.83 21.49 0.71
C LEU A 276 -0.48 22.01 0.20
N LEU A 277 0.04 21.48 -0.92
CA LEU A 277 1.27 21.97 -1.55
C LEU A 277 1.19 23.48 -1.85
N LYS A 278 0.08 23.92 -2.47
CA LYS A 278 -0.14 25.34 -2.76
C LYS A 278 -0.21 26.22 -1.50
N LEU A 279 -0.85 25.74 -0.44
CA LEU A 279 -0.94 26.45 0.84
C LEU A 279 0.43 26.65 1.51
N HIS A 280 1.38 25.77 1.23
CA HIS A 280 2.76 25.84 1.73
C HIS A 280 3.72 26.53 0.74
N GLY A 281 3.20 27.23 -0.27
CA GLY A 281 3.98 28.05 -1.17
C GLY A 281 4.57 27.33 -2.38
N TYR A 282 4.28 26.05 -2.59
CA TYR A 282 4.69 25.34 -3.80
C TYR A 282 3.70 25.64 -4.93
N SER A 283 4.21 26.08 -6.07
CA SER A 283 3.41 26.41 -7.26
C SER A 283 3.94 25.65 -8.47
N GLY A 284 3.06 25.22 -9.33
CA GLY A 284 3.43 24.70 -10.63
C GLY A 284 3.67 25.86 -11.62
N GLU A 285 4.38 25.59 -12.70
CA GLU A 285 4.38 26.50 -13.85
C GLU A 285 2.91 26.64 -14.34
N GLU A 286 2.43 27.87 -14.42
CA GLU A 286 1.12 28.15 -15.03
C GLU A 286 1.19 27.70 -16.50
N ALA A 287 0.32 26.76 -16.89
CA ALA A 287 0.21 26.23 -18.24
C ALA A 287 -0.50 27.23 -19.17
#